data_400a5bfd0f1dd4f1adfb95fea25eaab4
#
_entry.id   400a5bfd0f1dd4f1adfb95fea25eaab4
#
_cell.length_a   1.000
_cell.length_b   1.000
_cell.length_c   1.000
_cell.angle_alpha   90.00
_cell.angle_beta   90.00
_cell.angle_gamma   90.00
#
_symmetry.space_group_name_H-M   'P 1'
#
loop_
_entity.id
_entity.type
_entity.pdbx_description
1 polymer ?
#
loop_
_entity_poly.entity_id
_entity_poly.type
_entity_poly.pdbx_seq_one_letter_code
_entity_poly.pdbx_strand_id
1 'polypeptide(L)'
;MLPKTLYTRLTKPGDLSEYTVFMFGVLAILAITIVDISNGEEARLHTLHLFPLAAIALHCKQKKLVFGTAILSLIAQITTLNTYSLSRTIHLLDFSVAIASTVLTVILAMTARQNYLDLADQAQHDLLTGLLNRRRFLEILNLEIALRKRHGGSFSLAMIDLDNFKQLNDLRGHKAGDDALQLFAVILRKCTRSSDALARLGGDEFIVLLRGTVEVDAKIVSQKICGEVKQQMSNAGFSITASIGCKTFNDTPTDSAAAISLADELMYEAKKNGKGRMYSQ
;
A
#
# COMPACT_ATOMS: atom_id res chain seq x y z
N MET A 1 -15.35 16.37 18.02
CA MET A 1 -14.86 14.99 17.79
C MET A 1 -14.92 14.72 16.30
N LEU A 2 -13.78 14.62 15.60
CA LEU A 2 -13.74 14.27 14.18
C LEU A 2 -14.23 12.81 14.02
N PRO A 3 -15.01 12.48 12.98
CA PRO A 3 -15.45 11.11 12.73
C PRO A 3 -14.24 10.17 12.63
N LYS A 4 -14.31 8.99 13.24
CA LYS A 4 -13.24 7.97 13.21
C LYS A 4 -12.73 7.66 11.79
N THR A 5 -13.61 7.76 10.78
CA THR A 5 -13.29 7.58 9.36
C THR A 5 -12.38 8.67 8.80
N LEU A 6 -12.48 9.91 9.29
CA LEU A 6 -11.60 11.01 8.85
C LEU A 6 -10.21 10.88 9.49
N TYR A 7 -10.16 10.48 10.77
CA TYR A 7 -8.90 10.25 11.49
C TYR A 7 -8.09 9.12 10.86
N THR A 8 -8.72 8.00 10.50
CA THR A 8 -8.02 6.87 9.83
C THR A 8 -7.55 7.21 8.43
N ARG A 9 -8.27 8.07 7.68
CA ARG A 9 -7.83 8.53 6.35
C ARG A 9 -6.66 9.52 6.43
N LEU A 10 -6.58 10.34 7.47
CA LEU A 10 -5.49 11.31 7.65
C LEU A 10 -4.20 10.66 8.21
N THR A 11 -4.31 9.48 8.81
CA THR A 11 -3.18 8.83 9.51
C THR A 11 -2.54 7.67 8.75
N LYS A 12 -3.18 7.14 7.68
CA LYS A 12 -2.57 6.10 6.83
C LYS A 12 -1.82 6.75 5.66
N PRO A 13 -0.50 6.65 5.59
CA PRO A 13 0.26 7.07 4.41
C PRO A 13 -0.19 6.23 3.21
N GLY A 14 -0.87 6.85 2.22
CA GLY A 14 -1.23 6.18 0.98
C GLY A 14 -2.66 6.38 0.47
N ASP A 15 -3.62 6.80 1.33
CA ASP A 15 -5.03 6.95 0.94
C ASP A 15 -5.33 8.29 0.21
N LEU A 16 -4.47 9.31 0.37
CA LEU A 16 -4.57 10.58 -0.34
C LEU A 16 -3.38 10.74 -1.28
N SER A 17 -3.62 11.33 -2.46
CA SER A 17 -2.52 11.70 -3.35
C SER A 17 -1.50 12.59 -2.61
N GLU A 18 -0.21 12.32 -2.76
CA GLU A 18 0.87 13.17 -2.19
C GLU A 18 0.67 14.64 -2.51
N TYR A 19 0.29 14.93 -3.75
CA TYR A 19 0.03 16.30 -4.20
C TYR A 19 -1.17 16.93 -3.53
N THR A 20 -2.19 16.15 -3.19
CA THR A 20 -3.36 16.64 -2.45
C THR A 20 -2.97 17.07 -1.04
N VAL A 21 -2.24 16.22 -0.30
CA VAL A 21 -1.75 16.56 1.04
C VAL A 21 -0.79 17.74 1.00
N PHE A 22 0.10 17.80 0.02
CA PHE A 22 1.02 18.90 -0.21
C PHE A 22 0.27 20.22 -0.44
N MET A 23 -0.69 20.24 -1.37
CA MET A 23 -1.48 21.44 -1.69
C MET A 23 -2.27 21.96 -0.50
N PHE A 24 -2.97 21.08 0.21
CA PHE A 24 -3.72 21.46 1.42
C PHE A 24 -2.80 21.95 2.53
N GLY A 25 -1.64 21.33 2.70
CA GLY A 25 -0.67 21.77 3.71
C GLY A 25 -0.06 23.15 3.39
N VAL A 26 0.27 23.41 2.13
CA VAL A 26 0.76 24.74 1.68
C VAL A 26 -0.33 25.81 1.89
N LEU A 27 -1.58 25.51 1.49
CA LEU A 27 -2.71 26.44 1.70
C LEU A 27 -2.95 26.70 3.19
N ALA A 28 -2.82 25.69 4.04
CA ALA A 28 -2.96 25.85 5.49
C ALA A 28 -1.84 26.75 6.06
N ILE A 29 -0.59 26.59 5.64
CA ILE A 29 0.53 27.46 6.04
C ILE A 29 0.22 28.92 5.68
N LEU A 30 -0.20 29.17 4.44
CA LEU A 30 -0.54 30.51 3.96
C LEU A 30 -1.72 31.13 4.74
N ALA A 31 -2.77 30.34 4.98
CA ALA A 31 -3.93 30.80 5.75
C ALA A 31 -3.56 31.15 7.20
N ILE A 32 -2.76 30.32 7.88
CA ILE A 32 -2.26 30.59 9.23
C ILE A 32 -1.43 31.89 9.23
N THR A 33 -0.55 32.06 8.24
CA THR A 33 0.29 33.28 8.11
C THR A 33 -0.57 34.54 7.99
N ILE A 34 -1.60 34.52 7.14
CA ILE A 34 -2.51 35.66 6.94
C ILE A 34 -3.25 36.01 8.24
N VAL A 35 -3.79 34.98 8.93
CA VAL A 35 -4.51 35.18 10.19
C VAL A 35 -3.57 35.70 11.27
N ASP A 36 -2.34 35.17 11.38
CA ASP A 36 -1.35 35.59 12.38
C ASP A 36 -0.95 37.06 12.18
N ILE A 37 -0.68 37.46 10.92
CA ILE A 37 -0.39 38.88 10.60
C ILE A 37 -1.58 39.78 10.91
N SER A 38 -2.81 39.31 10.64
CA SER A 38 -4.04 40.12 10.86
C SER A 38 -4.35 40.31 12.34
N ASN A 39 -4.02 39.31 13.19
CA ASN A 39 -4.26 39.39 14.65
C ASN A 39 -3.20 40.24 15.40
N GLY A 40 -2.05 40.49 14.80
CA GLY A 40 -0.96 41.22 15.44
C GLY A 40 -0.49 40.57 16.75
N GLU A 41 -0.34 41.36 17.81
CA GLU A 41 0.17 40.87 19.11
C GLU A 41 -0.86 40.11 19.97
N GLU A 42 -2.15 40.10 19.60
CA GLU A 42 -3.22 39.49 20.40
C GLU A 42 -3.14 37.96 20.48
N ALA A 43 -2.75 37.32 19.36
CA ALA A 43 -2.63 35.86 19.33
C ALA A 43 -1.47 35.43 18.41
N ARG A 44 -0.46 34.81 18.99
CA ARG A 44 0.73 34.32 18.26
C ARG A 44 0.48 32.93 17.70
N LEU A 45 0.13 32.83 16.43
CA LEU A 45 -0.26 31.59 15.77
C LEU A 45 0.86 30.94 14.95
N HIS A 46 2.03 31.56 14.87
CA HIS A 46 3.16 31.15 14.03
C HIS A 46 3.62 29.69 14.28
N THR A 47 3.47 29.15 15.49
CA THR A 47 3.79 27.75 15.80
C THR A 47 2.82 26.76 15.20
N LEU A 48 1.61 27.18 14.80
CA LEU A 48 0.61 26.31 14.17
C LEU A 48 1.07 25.83 12.78
N HIS A 49 2.03 26.51 12.14
CA HIS A 49 2.63 26.07 10.87
C HIS A 49 3.27 24.67 10.96
N LEU A 50 3.65 24.22 12.16
CA LEU A 50 4.24 22.90 12.38
C LEU A 50 3.27 21.75 12.11
N PHE A 51 1.95 21.94 12.29
CA PHE A 51 0.96 20.89 12.02
C PHE A 51 0.85 20.52 10.53
N PRO A 52 0.63 21.47 9.59
CA PRO A 52 0.62 21.14 8.16
C PRO A 52 1.98 20.67 7.67
N LEU A 53 3.09 21.18 8.21
CA LEU A 53 4.43 20.68 7.90
C LEU A 53 4.61 19.22 8.32
N ALA A 54 4.19 18.85 9.53
CA ALA A 54 4.24 17.47 10.00
C ALA A 54 3.38 16.54 9.12
N ALA A 55 2.17 16.98 8.74
CA ALA A 55 1.29 16.22 7.86
C ALA A 55 1.95 15.94 6.49
N ILE A 56 2.60 16.95 5.89
CA ILE A 56 3.34 16.80 4.63
C ILE A 56 4.53 15.84 4.81
N ALA A 57 5.31 15.98 5.89
CA ALA A 57 6.48 15.14 6.15
C ALA A 57 6.11 13.67 6.40
N LEU A 58 4.93 13.40 6.98
CA LEU A 58 4.40 12.05 7.18
C LEU A 58 3.90 11.40 5.90
N HIS A 59 3.30 12.17 4.96
CA HIS A 59 2.62 11.60 3.80
C HIS A 59 3.44 11.66 2.51
N CYS A 60 4.22 12.73 2.27
CA CYS A 60 4.95 12.90 1.03
C CYS A 60 6.21 12.03 0.96
N LYS A 61 6.37 11.27 -0.16
CA LYS A 61 7.55 10.45 -0.42
C LYS A 61 8.72 11.29 -0.92
N GLN A 62 8.43 12.37 -1.61
CA GLN A 62 9.44 13.24 -2.22
C GLN A 62 10.05 14.16 -1.16
N LYS A 63 11.28 13.86 -0.75
CA LYS A 63 12.03 14.70 0.22
C LYS A 63 12.10 16.17 -0.19
N LYS A 64 12.18 16.46 -1.51
CA LYS A 64 12.20 17.84 -2.03
C LYS A 64 10.95 18.64 -1.63
N LEU A 65 9.76 18.03 -1.64
CA LEU A 65 8.53 18.70 -1.23
C LEU A 65 8.53 18.98 0.27
N VAL A 66 9.01 18.04 1.10
CA VAL A 66 9.12 18.22 2.55
C VAL A 66 10.09 19.36 2.89
N PHE A 67 11.27 19.39 2.28
CA PHE A 67 12.24 20.46 2.52
C PHE A 67 11.76 21.82 1.98
N GLY A 68 11.11 21.85 0.82
CA GLY A 68 10.51 23.08 0.26
C GLY A 68 9.44 23.66 1.20
N THR A 69 8.58 22.82 1.75
CA THR A 69 7.55 23.26 2.73
C THR A 69 8.14 23.65 4.07
N ALA A 70 9.22 23.00 4.52
CA ALA A 70 9.92 23.41 5.74
C ALA A 70 10.50 24.83 5.60
N ILE A 71 11.11 25.13 4.45
CA ILE A 71 11.62 26.49 4.11
C ILE A 71 10.45 27.47 4.05
N LEU A 72 9.35 27.14 3.38
CA LEU A 72 8.17 27.98 3.32
C LEU A 72 7.59 28.27 4.71
N SER A 73 7.45 27.26 5.54
CA SER A 73 6.99 27.38 6.93
C SER A 73 7.90 28.30 7.75
N LEU A 74 9.22 28.16 7.59
CA LEU A 74 10.19 29.00 8.28
C LEU A 74 10.10 30.48 7.80
N ILE A 75 10.00 30.71 6.52
CA ILE A 75 9.80 32.07 5.97
C ILE A 75 8.52 32.68 6.52
N ALA A 76 7.43 31.92 6.54
CA ALA A 76 6.15 32.37 7.09
C ALA A 76 6.26 32.75 8.58
N GLN A 77 6.91 31.89 9.39
CA GLN A 77 7.16 32.19 10.82
C GLN A 77 8.03 33.44 11.02
N ILE A 78 9.08 33.62 10.22
CA ILE A 78 9.94 34.83 10.30
C ILE A 78 9.15 36.09 9.92
N THR A 79 8.30 35.99 8.88
CA THR A 79 7.49 37.13 8.44
C THR A 79 6.53 37.58 9.53
N THR A 80 5.85 36.63 10.19
CA THR A 80 4.94 36.95 11.30
C THR A 80 5.67 37.49 12.52
N LEU A 81 6.82 36.93 12.87
CA LEU A 81 7.65 37.42 13.97
C LEU A 81 8.09 38.90 13.79
N ASN A 82 8.41 39.30 12.54
CA ASN A 82 8.79 40.67 12.23
C ASN A 82 7.64 41.69 12.34
N THR A 83 6.39 41.23 12.43
CA THR A 83 5.22 42.12 12.65
C THR A 83 5.04 42.51 14.11
N TYR A 84 5.73 41.79 15.03
CA TYR A 84 5.64 42.06 16.46
C TYR A 84 6.68 43.10 16.91
N SER A 85 6.27 44.01 17.78
CA SER A 85 7.15 45.03 18.37
C SER A 85 7.94 44.46 19.57
N LEU A 86 8.93 43.61 19.30
CA LEU A 86 9.73 42.92 20.32
C LEU A 86 11.14 43.52 20.43
N SER A 87 11.78 43.30 21.61
CA SER A 87 13.19 43.64 21.77
C SER A 87 14.06 42.72 20.89
N ARG A 88 15.24 43.21 20.46
CA ARG A 88 16.19 42.43 19.61
C ARG A 88 16.54 41.07 20.18
N THR A 89 16.67 40.97 21.53
CA THR A 89 16.97 39.71 22.21
C THR A 89 15.85 38.70 22.10
N ILE A 90 14.59 39.14 22.22
CA ILE A 90 13.40 38.27 22.08
C ILE A 90 13.28 37.79 20.65
N HIS A 91 13.47 38.65 19.64
CA HIS A 91 13.47 38.24 18.24
C HIS A 91 14.50 37.14 17.94
N LEU A 92 15.74 37.24 18.49
CA LEU A 92 16.76 36.22 18.30
C LEU A 92 16.36 34.88 18.93
N LEU A 93 15.75 34.91 20.12
CA LEU A 93 15.25 33.71 20.79
C LEU A 93 14.12 33.08 20.03
N ASP A 94 13.10 33.83 19.63
CA ASP A 94 11.96 33.33 18.86
C ASP A 94 12.40 32.75 17.50
N PHE A 95 13.35 33.40 16.84
CA PHE A 95 13.94 32.89 15.59
C PHE A 95 14.66 31.55 15.79
N SER A 96 15.45 31.43 16.87
CA SER A 96 16.16 30.19 17.16
C SER A 96 15.18 29.04 17.51
N VAL A 97 14.10 29.36 18.23
CA VAL A 97 13.02 28.41 18.56
C VAL A 97 12.26 27.99 17.29
N ALA A 98 11.96 28.92 16.37
CA ALA A 98 11.30 28.63 15.10
C ALA A 98 12.13 27.66 14.24
N ILE A 99 13.44 27.89 14.14
CA ILE A 99 14.34 26.97 13.41
C ILE A 99 14.37 25.60 14.11
N ALA A 100 14.63 25.58 15.42
CA ALA A 100 14.75 24.32 16.17
C ALA A 100 13.46 23.49 16.11
N SER A 101 12.29 24.12 16.29
CA SER A 101 10.99 23.44 16.23
C SER A 101 10.66 22.93 14.83
N THR A 102 10.98 23.69 13.78
CA THR A 102 10.79 23.26 12.38
C THR A 102 11.68 22.05 12.06
N VAL A 103 12.96 22.13 12.40
CA VAL A 103 13.91 21.01 12.18
C VAL A 103 13.47 19.77 12.97
N LEU A 104 13.14 19.94 14.25
CA LEU A 104 12.68 18.83 15.10
C LEU A 104 11.42 18.18 14.55
N THR A 105 10.43 18.98 14.10
CA THR A 105 9.18 18.48 13.51
C THR A 105 9.45 17.65 12.28
N VAL A 106 10.31 18.11 11.38
CA VAL A 106 10.68 17.37 10.17
C VAL A 106 11.37 16.06 10.53
N ILE A 107 12.35 16.09 11.43
CA ILE A 107 13.08 14.89 11.87
C ILE A 107 12.11 13.87 12.49
N LEU A 108 11.28 14.29 13.45
CA LEU A 108 10.33 13.39 14.12
C LEU A 108 9.32 12.81 13.14
N ALA A 109 8.75 13.61 12.26
CA ALA A 109 7.77 13.14 11.28
C ALA A 109 8.41 12.16 10.26
N MET A 110 9.61 12.47 9.75
CA MET A 110 10.32 11.57 8.84
C MET A 110 10.73 10.26 9.52
N THR A 111 11.18 10.31 10.77
CA THR A 111 11.53 9.11 11.57
C THR A 111 10.28 8.26 11.87
N ALA A 112 9.19 8.89 12.29
CA ALA A 112 7.92 8.20 12.54
C ALA A 112 7.41 7.51 11.26
N ARG A 113 7.50 8.18 10.13
CA ARG A 113 7.17 7.59 8.82
C ARG A 113 8.06 6.40 8.48
N GLN A 114 9.39 6.54 8.66
CA GLN A 114 10.31 5.46 8.37
C GLN A 114 10.02 4.24 9.24
N ASN A 115 9.85 4.44 10.55
CA ASN A 115 9.49 3.36 11.48
C ASN A 115 8.17 2.69 11.10
N TYR A 116 7.16 3.47 10.66
CA TYR A 116 5.89 2.92 10.18
C TYR A 116 6.09 2.04 8.93
N LEU A 117 6.90 2.50 7.97
CA LEU A 117 7.20 1.73 6.75
C LEU A 117 8.01 0.47 7.07
N ASP A 118 8.95 0.54 7.99
CA ASP A 118 9.76 -0.61 8.43
C ASP A 118 8.90 -1.65 9.16
N LEU A 119 7.97 -1.23 10.02
CA LEU A 119 7.00 -2.12 10.66
C LEU A 119 6.05 -2.76 9.65
N ALA A 120 5.54 -1.97 8.69
CA ALA A 120 4.71 -2.49 7.61
C ALA A 120 5.49 -3.47 6.71
N ASP A 121 6.79 -3.22 6.51
CA ASP A 121 7.68 -4.08 5.74
C ASP A 121 8.06 -5.37 6.51
N GLN A 122 8.09 -5.34 7.83
CA GLN A 122 8.28 -6.53 8.68
C GLN A 122 7.03 -7.41 8.80
N ALA A 123 5.84 -6.87 8.50
CA ALA A 123 4.63 -7.69 8.43
C ALA A 123 4.81 -8.79 7.38
N GLN A 124 4.46 -10.02 7.72
CA GLN A 124 4.54 -11.17 6.80
C GLN A 124 3.23 -11.43 6.07
N HIS A 125 2.14 -10.82 6.53
CA HIS A 125 0.80 -11.07 6.05
C HIS A 125 0.12 -9.77 5.57
N ASP A 126 -0.75 -9.90 4.57
CA ASP A 126 -1.68 -8.85 4.17
C ASP A 126 -2.75 -8.66 5.26
N LEU A 127 -2.91 -7.44 5.75
CA LEU A 127 -3.78 -7.13 6.90
C LEU A 127 -5.27 -7.36 6.61
N LEU A 128 -5.69 -7.30 5.34
CA LEU A 128 -7.09 -7.46 4.96
C LEU A 128 -7.47 -8.95 4.84
N THR A 129 -6.63 -9.73 4.16
CA THR A 129 -6.93 -11.11 3.79
C THR A 129 -6.28 -12.14 4.72
N GLY A 130 -5.26 -11.74 5.49
CA GLY A 130 -4.45 -12.62 6.33
C GLY A 130 -3.62 -13.64 5.54
N LEU A 131 -3.53 -13.52 4.21
CA LEU A 131 -2.60 -14.28 3.37
C LEU A 131 -1.20 -13.70 3.50
N LEU A 132 -0.19 -14.38 2.96
CA LEU A 132 1.15 -13.81 2.87
C LEU A 132 1.10 -12.51 2.05
N ASN A 133 1.93 -11.54 2.40
CA ASN A 133 2.16 -10.38 1.56
C ASN A 133 3.18 -10.70 0.45
N ARG A 134 3.31 -9.78 -0.51
CA ARG A 134 4.23 -9.91 -1.64
C ARG A 134 5.66 -10.23 -1.22
N ARG A 135 6.18 -9.54 -0.20
CA ARG A 135 7.55 -9.71 0.28
C ARG A 135 7.79 -11.12 0.81
N ARG A 136 6.95 -11.57 1.73
CA ARG A 136 7.09 -12.90 2.33
C ARG A 136 6.94 -14.01 1.31
N PHE A 137 6.04 -13.83 0.35
CA PHE A 137 5.88 -14.77 -0.75
C PHE A 137 7.16 -14.89 -1.59
N LEU A 138 7.80 -13.77 -1.95
CA LEU A 138 9.06 -13.78 -2.73
C LEU A 138 10.19 -14.50 -1.98
N GLU A 139 10.29 -14.31 -0.66
CA GLU A 139 11.26 -15.03 0.17
C GLU A 139 11.04 -16.56 0.10
N ILE A 140 9.78 -16.99 0.22
CA ILE A 140 9.38 -18.39 0.14
C ILE A 140 9.63 -18.96 -1.26
N LEU A 141 9.29 -18.22 -2.30
CA LEU A 141 9.50 -18.64 -3.69
C LEU A 141 11.01 -18.79 -4.01
N ASN A 142 11.83 -17.83 -3.58
CA ASN A 142 13.28 -17.92 -3.76
C ASN A 142 13.88 -19.14 -3.05
N LEU A 143 13.38 -19.45 -1.84
CA LEU A 143 13.77 -20.65 -1.12
C LEU A 143 13.34 -21.93 -1.88
N GLU A 144 12.13 -21.99 -2.41
CA GLU A 144 11.63 -23.12 -3.19
C GLU A 144 12.49 -23.34 -4.46
N ILE A 145 12.81 -22.26 -5.19
CA ILE A 145 13.71 -22.31 -6.36
C ILE A 145 15.08 -22.87 -5.97
N ALA A 146 15.67 -22.40 -4.87
CA ALA A 146 16.96 -22.89 -4.38
C ALA A 146 16.91 -24.37 -3.98
N LEU A 147 15.81 -24.82 -3.34
CA LEU A 147 15.59 -26.22 -2.98
C LEU A 147 15.47 -27.10 -4.23
N ARG A 148 14.71 -26.67 -5.25
CA ARG A 148 14.55 -27.42 -6.50
C ARG A 148 15.86 -27.48 -7.30
N LYS A 149 16.62 -26.41 -7.31
CA LYS A 149 17.95 -26.39 -7.94
C LYS A 149 18.88 -27.42 -7.32
N ARG A 150 18.77 -27.69 -6.02
CA ARG A 150 19.62 -28.63 -5.29
C ARG A 150 19.12 -30.07 -5.34
N HIS A 151 17.83 -30.29 -5.25
CA HIS A 151 17.23 -31.60 -5.03
C HIS A 151 16.38 -32.11 -6.20
N GLY A 152 16.15 -31.26 -7.21
CA GLY A 152 15.22 -31.56 -8.30
C GLY A 152 13.78 -31.49 -7.87
N GLY A 153 12.90 -31.97 -8.73
CA GLY A 153 11.44 -31.94 -8.55
C GLY A 153 10.79 -30.70 -9.13
N SER A 154 9.46 -30.70 -9.19
CA SER A 154 8.65 -29.65 -9.79
C SER A 154 7.93 -28.80 -8.74
N PHE A 155 7.54 -27.61 -9.14
CA PHE A 155 6.56 -26.78 -8.45
C PHE A 155 5.75 -26.01 -9.48
N SER A 156 4.59 -25.48 -9.09
CA SER A 156 3.77 -24.68 -9.98
C SER A 156 3.42 -23.33 -9.33
N LEU A 157 3.32 -22.29 -10.16
CA LEU A 157 2.83 -20.98 -9.76
C LEU A 157 1.51 -20.71 -10.45
N ALA A 158 0.50 -20.30 -9.69
CA ALA A 158 -0.77 -19.81 -10.21
C ALA A 158 -0.89 -18.31 -9.89
N MET A 159 -0.78 -17.46 -10.93
CA MET A 159 -1.08 -16.03 -10.85
C MET A 159 -2.58 -15.84 -11.06
N ILE A 160 -3.22 -15.04 -10.21
CA ILE A 160 -4.68 -14.92 -10.16
C ILE A 160 -5.06 -13.44 -10.05
N ASP A 161 -6.06 -13.04 -10.84
CA ASP A 161 -6.66 -11.71 -10.78
C ASP A 161 -8.19 -11.83 -10.73
N LEU A 162 -8.82 -11.03 -9.88
CA LEU A 162 -10.27 -11.01 -9.73
C LEU A 162 -10.93 -10.16 -10.82
N ASP A 163 -11.65 -10.81 -11.71
CA ASP A 163 -12.33 -10.14 -12.79
C ASP A 163 -13.45 -9.23 -12.27
N ASN A 164 -13.56 -8.04 -12.86
CA ASN A 164 -14.57 -7.02 -12.56
C ASN A 164 -14.51 -6.44 -11.12
N PHE A 165 -13.39 -6.62 -10.41
CA PHE A 165 -13.23 -6.13 -9.05
C PHE A 165 -13.38 -4.60 -8.95
N LYS A 166 -12.78 -3.84 -9.90
CA LYS A 166 -12.96 -2.39 -9.97
C LYS A 166 -14.42 -2.01 -10.11
N GLN A 167 -15.16 -2.71 -10.98
CA GLN A 167 -16.60 -2.45 -11.18
C GLN A 167 -17.40 -2.70 -9.89
N LEU A 168 -17.06 -3.74 -9.10
CA LEU A 168 -17.66 -3.97 -7.79
C LEU A 168 -17.43 -2.77 -6.85
N ASN A 169 -16.19 -2.27 -6.77
CA ASN A 169 -15.86 -1.11 -5.95
C ASN A 169 -16.63 0.15 -6.38
N ASP A 170 -16.71 0.40 -7.69
CA ASP A 170 -17.39 1.57 -8.25
C ASP A 170 -18.91 1.53 -7.98
N LEU A 171 -19.53 0.34 -8.02
CA LEU A 171 -20.97 0.16 -7.81
C LEU A 171 -21.38 0.04 -6.35
N ARG A 172 -20.58 -0.63 -5.49
CA ARG A 172 -20.95 -0.98 -4.10
C ARG A 172 -20.01 -0.41 -3.04
N GLY A 173 -19.00 0.36 -3.48
CA GLY A 173 -18.00 0.95 -2.59
C GLY A 173 -16.91 -0.03 -2.13
N HIS A 174 -15.83 0.53 -1.59
CA HIS A 174 -14.63 -0.22 -1.19
C HIS A 174 -14.90 -1.29 -0.12
N LYS A 175 -15.91 -1.10 0.74
CA LYS A 175 -16.26 -2.12 1.75
C LYS A 175 -16.70 -3.43 1.11
N ALA A 176 -17.50 -3.37 0.04
CA ALA A 176 -17.91 -4.59 -0.70
C ALA A 176 -16.70 -5.26 -1.39
N GLY A 177 -15.75 -4.47 -1.90
CA GLY A 177 -14.49 -5.00 -2.41
C GLY A 177 -13.66 -5.70 -1.34
N ASP A 178 -13.53 -5.10 -0.16
CA ASP A 178 -12.82 -5.70 0.97
C ASP A 178 -13.45 -7.04 1.38
N ASP A 179 -14.79 -7.10 1.46
CA ASP A 179 -15.52 -8.33 1.79
C ASP A 179 -15.30 -9.41 0.71
N ALA A 180 -15.28 -9.04 -0.57
CA ALA A 180 -14.97 -9.96 -1.67
C ALA A 180 -13.53 -10.49 -1.60
N LEU A 181 -12.54 -9.64 -1.30
CA LEU A 181 -11.14 -10.05 -1.13
C LEU A 181 -10.96 -11.02 0.05
N GLN A 182 -11.65 -10.78 1.16
CA GLN A 182 -11.63 -11.68 2.32
C GLN A 182 -12.27 -13.03 1.99
N LEU A 183 -13.41 -13.03 1.31
CA LEU A 183 -14.06 -14.26 0.86
C LEU A 183 -13.14 -15.04 -0.10
N PHE A 184 -12.48 -14.36 -1.04
CA PHE A 184 -11.54 -15.00 -1.96
C PHE A 184 -10.38 -15.68 -1.21
N ALA A 185 -9.81 -15.02 -0.20
CA ALA A 185 -8.76 -15.62 0.62
C ALA A 185 -9.24 -16.91 1.35
N VAL A 186 -10.48 -16.94 1.81
CA VAL A 186 -11.08 -18.15 2.39
C VAL A 186 -11.21 -19.25 1.34
N ILE A 187 -11.65 -18.93 0.12
CA ILE A 187 -11.77 -19.88 -0.99
C ILE A 187 -10.39 -20.47 -1.33
N LEU A 188 -9.36 -19.64 -1.47
CA LEU A 188 -8.01 -20.11 -1.74
C LEU A 188 -7.52 -21.12 -0.70
N ARG A 189 -7.70 -20.82 0.60
CA ARG A 189 -7.31 -21.74 1.68
C ARG A 189 -8.03 -23.08 1.63
N LYS A 190 -9.29 -23.09 1.21
CA LYS A 190 -10.06 -24.35 1.05
C LYS A 190 -9.66 -25.16 -0.18
N CYS A 191 -9.12 -24.51 -1.22
CA CYS A 191 -8.74 -25.16 -2.48
C CYS A 191 -7.32 -25.71 -2.47
N THR A 192 -6.46 -25.27 -1.55
CA THR A 192 -5.02 -25.56 -1.48
C THR A 192 -4.64 -26.33 -0.23
N ARG A 193 -3.44 -26.88 -0.21
CA ARG A 193 -2.88 -27.63 0.93
C ARG A 193 -2.20 -26.67 1.90
N SER A 194 -2.03 -27.08 3.15
CA SER A 194 -1.29 -26.32 4.17
C SER A 194 0.22 -26.12 3.82
N SER A 195 0.77 -26.98 2.96
CA SER A 195 2.14 -26.86 2.44
C SER A 195 2.30 -25.78 1.37
N ASP A 196 1.20 -25.36 0.73
CA ASP A 196 1.21 -24.38 -0.34
C ASP A 196 1.32 -22.96 0.25
N ALA A 197 1.92 -22.04 -0.52
CA ALA A 197 2.01 -20.65 -0.09
C ALA A 197 1.02 -19.79 -0.89
N LEU A 198 0.19 -19.05 -0.16
CA LEU A 198 -0.87 -18.20 -0.69
C LEU A 198 -0.57 -16.76 -0.36
N ALA A 199 -0.54 -15.88 -1.35
CA ALA A 199 -0.25 -14.47 -1.13
C ALA A 199 -1.18 -13.55 -1.91
N ARG A 200 -1.36 -12.34 -1.36
CA ARG A 200 -1.90 -11.19 -2.07
C ARG A 200 -0.76 -10.27 -2.45
N LEU A 201 -0.63 -9.98 -3.74
CA LEU A 201 0.45 -9.12 -4.27
C LEU A 201 0.09 -7.62 -4.18
N GLY A 202 -1.20 -7.31 -4.22
CA GLY A 202 -1.76 -5.97 -4.13
C GLY A 202 -3.08 -5.87 -4.90
N GLY A 203 -3.93 -4.91 -4.55
CA GLY A 203 -5.22 -4.76 -5.22
C GLY A 203 -6.03 -6.06 -5.23
N ASP A 204 -6.35 -6.54 -6.42
CA ASP A 204 -7.09 -7.76 -6.75
C ASP A 204 -6.20 -8.91 -7.24
N GLU A 205 -4.86 -8.76 -7.13
CA GLU A 205 -3.88 -9.74 -7.58
C GLU A 205 -3.44 -10.68 -6.45
N PHE A 206 -3.50 -11.99 -6.73
CA PHE A 206 -3.08 -13.06 -5.83
C PHE A 206 -2.13 -14.02 -6.54
N ILE A 207 -1.35 -14.75 -5.75
CA ILE A 207 -0.45 -15.78 -6.26
C ILE A 207 -0.43 -16.98 -5.33
N VAL A 208 -0.33 -18.16 -5.92
CA VAL A 208 -0.26 -19.45 -5.21
C VAL A 208 0.97 -20.20 -5.67
N LEU A 209 1.80 -20.62 -4.71
CA LEU A 209 2.89 -21.57 -4.94
C LEU A 209 2.42 -22.97 -4.53
N LEU A 210 2.25 -23.84 -5.50
CA LEU A 210 1.92 -25.26 -5.32
C LEU A 210 3.22 -26.05 -5.27
N ARG A 211 3.62 -26.50 -4.09
CA ARG A 211 4.90 -27.19 -3.89
C ARG A 211 4.83 -28.66 -4.27
N GLY A 212 5.90 -29.13 -4.93
CA GLY A 212 5.99 -30.55 -5.35
C GLY A 212 4.83 -30.98 -6.24
N THR A 213 4.32 -30.06 -7.08
CA THR A 213 3.10 -30.28 -7.88
C THR A 213 3.48 -30.35 -9.35
N VAL A 214 2.98 -31.39 -10.02
CA VAL A 214 3.10 -31.57 -11.46
C VAL A 214 1.98 -30.87 -12.21
N GLU A 215 2.12 -30.66 -13.51
CA GLU A 215 1.21 -29.87 -14.34
C GLU A 215 -0.25 -30.34 -14.23
N VAL A 216 -0.51 -31.65 -14.27
CA VAL A 216 -1.87 -32.19 -14.18
C VAL A 216 -2.55 -31.82 -12.87
N ASP A 217 -1.84 -31.94 -11.74
CA ASP A 217 -2.38 -31.62 -10.42
C ASP A 217 -2.57 -30.09 -10.26
N ALA A 218 -1.63 -29.30 -10.74
CA ALA A 218 -1.72 -27.85 -10.73
C ALA A 218 -2.93 -27.34 -11.54
N LYS A 219 -3.21 -27.96 -12.67
CA LYS A 219 -4.38 -27.72 -13.50
C LYS A 219 -5.68 -28.02 -12.76
N ILE A 220 -5.74 -29.16 -12.08
CA ILE A 220 -6.93 -29.56 -11.26
C ILE A 220 -7.18 -28.54 -10.13
N VAL A 221 -6.14 -28.13 -9.39
CA VAL A 221 -6.27 -27.13 -8.33
C VAL A 221 -6.74 -25.78 -8.89
N SER A 222 -6.15 -25.32 -10.00
CA SER A 222 -6.51 -24.06 -10.64
C SER A 222 -7.97 -24.05 -11.17
N GLN A 223 -8.42 -25.15 -11.77
CA GLN A 223 -9.81 -25.32 -12.20
C GLN A 223 -10.78 -25.32 -11.01
N LYS A 224 -10.41 -26.02 -9.93
CA LYS A 224 -11.19 -26.01 -8.68
C LYS A 224 -11.33 -24.59 -8.13
N ILE A 225 -10.25 -23.81 -8.09
CA ILE A 225 -10.29 -22.40 -7.65
C ILE A 225 -11.27 -21.61 -8.52
N CYS A 226 -11.18 -21.67 -9.85
CA CYS A 226 -12.11 -20.99 -10.75
C CYS A 226 -13.57 -21.33 -10.47
N GLY A 227 -13.87 -22.62 -10.29
CA GLY A 227 -15.23 -23.11 -10.02
C GLY A 227 -15.77 -22.61 -8.66
N GLU A 228 -14.98 -22.75 -7.62
CA GLU A 228 -15.34 -22.32 -6.27
C GLU A 228 -15.52 -20.81 -6.17
N VAL A 229 -14.65 -20.02 -6.83
CA VAL A 229 -14.79 -18.55 -6.90
C VAL A 229 -16.11 -18.18 -7.55
N LYS A 230 -16.40 -18.74 -8.73
CA LYS A 230 -17.64 -18.45 -9.45
C LYS A 230 -18.88 -18.77 -8.61
N GLN A 231 -18.88 -19.91 -7.92
CA GLN A 231 -20.00 -20.36 -7.11
C GLN A 231 -20.14 -19.53 -5.83
N GLN A 232 -19.08 -19.41 -5.02
CA GLN A 232 -19.15 -18.77 -3.71
C GLN A 232 -19.34 -17.25 -3.80
N MET A 233 -18.69 -16.60 -4.79
CA MET A 233 -18.90 -15.17 -5.06
C MET A 233 -20.34 -14.89 -5.49
N SER A 234 -20.90 -15.72 -6.38
CA SER A 234 -22.32 -15.61 -6.80
C SER A 234 -23.26 -15.78 -5.61
N ASN A 235 -23.03 -16.77 -4.74
CA ASN A 235 -23.83 -16.99 -3.54
C ASN A 235 -23.79 -15.80 -2.56
N ALA A 236 -22.66 -15.10 -2.51
CA ALA A 236 -22.49 -13.87 -1.72
C ALA A 236 -23.03 -12.60 -2.45
N GLY A 237 -23.60 -12.76 -3.65
CA GLY A 237 -24.15 -11.67 -4.44
C GLY A 237 -23.09 -10.81 -5.15
N PHE A 238 -21.85 -11.32 -5.32
CA PHE A 238 -20.79 -10.66 -6.07
C PHE A 238 -20.69 -11.22 -7.50
N SER A 239 -20.69 -10.32 -8.50
CA SER A 239 -20.44 -10.68 -9.90
C SER A 239 -18.94 -10.71 -10.20
N ILE A 240 -18.20 -11.52 -9.43
CA ILE A 240 -16.74 -11.66 -9.48
C ILE A 240 -16.41 -13.06 -9.99
N THR A 241 -15.44 -13.15 -10.90
CA THR A 241 -14.78 -14.40 -11.31
C THR A 241 -13.27 -14.25 -11.13
N ALA A 242 -12.50 -15.28 -11.43
CA ALA A 242 -11.05 -15.23 -11.38
C ALA A 242 -10.43 -15.70 -12.70
N SER A 243 -9.48 -14.92 -13.21
CA SER A 243 -8.60 -15.32 -14.32
C SER A 243 -7.29 -15.83 -13.74
N ILE A 244 -6.89 -17.06 -14.14
CA ILE A 244 -5.73 -17.77 -13.55
C ILE A 244 -4.76 -18.15 -14.64
N GLY A 245 -3.49 -17.79 -14.46
CA GLY A 245 -2.36 -18.30 -15.24
C GLY A 245 -1.53 -19.26 -14.39
N CYS A 246 -1.46 -20.53 -14.76
CA CYS A 246 -0.74 -21.55 -14.02
C CYS A 246 0.46 -22.07 -14.82
N LYS A 247 1.68 -21.86 -14.30
CA LYS A 247 2.93 -22.35 -14.89
C LYS A 247 3.55 -23.40 -13.99
N THR A 248 3.84 -24.58 -14.57
CA THR A 248 4.61 -25.63 -13.90
C THR A 248 6.08 -25.57 -14.34
N PHE A 249 6.96 -25.66 -13.35
CA PHE A 249 8.40 -25.63 -13.52
C PHE A 249 8.97 -27.02 -13.21
N ASN A 250 9.35 -27.74 -14.25
CA ASN A 250 10.14 -28.99 -14.15
C ASN A 250 11.62 -28.66 -14.08
N ASP A 251 12.04 -27.65 -14.82
CA ASP A 251 13.38 -27.05 -14.73
C ASP A 251 13.30 -25.78 -13.88
N THR A 252 14.35 -25.54 -13.11
CA THR A 252 14.39 -24.38 -12.20
C THR A 252 14.45 -23.07 -12.98
N PRO A 253 13.54 -22.11 -12.76
CA PRO A 253 13.62 -20.78 -13.37
C PRO A 253 14.88 -20.04 -12.90
N THR A 254 15.32 -19.06 -13.66
CA THR A 254 16.50 -18.24 -13.34
C THR A 254 16.36 -17.54 -12.00
N ASP A 255 15.20 -16.96 -11.73
CA ASP A 255 14.85 -16.27 -10.51
C ASP A 255 13.33 -16.20 -10.32
N SER A 256 12.90 -15.63 -9.18
CA SER A 256 11.47 -15.47 -8.86
C SER A 256 10.75 -14.51 -9.79
N ALA A 257 11.42 -13.48 -10.32
CA ALA A 257 10.80 -12.52 -11.22
C ALA A 257 10.46 -13.16 -12.56
N ALA A 258 11.37 -13.95 -13.14
CA ALA A 258 11.12 -14.73 -14.35
C ALA A 258 9.98 -15.74 -14.15
N ALA A 259 9.95 -16.42 -12.99
CA ALA A 259 8.88 -17.37 -12.69
C ALA A 259 7.50 -16.71 -12.61
N ILE A 260 7.41 -15.57 -11.97
CA ILE A 260 6.16 -14.80 -11.84
C ILE A 260 5.72 -14.26 -13.20
N SER A 261 6.64 -13.72 -14.01
CA SER A 261 6.34 -13.21 -15.35
C SER A 261 5.68 -14.26 -16.25
N LEU A 262 6.17 -15.49 -16.23
CA LEU A 262 5.60 -16.58 -17.03
C LEU A 262 4.17 -16.95 -16.58
N ALA A 263 3.91 -16.94 -15.28
CA ALA A 263 2.57 -17.18 -14.76
C ALA A 263 1.61 -16.01 -15.08
N ASP A 264 2.11 -14.77 -15.04
CA ASP A 264 1.37 -13.56 -15.37
C ASP A 264 0.97 -13.50 -16.85
N GLU A 265 1.88 -13.88 -17.75
CA GLU A 265 1.58 -14.01 -19.20
C GLU A 265 0.39 -14.96 -19.45
N LEU A 266 0.36 -16.11 -18.77
CA LEU A 266 -0.74 -17.07 -18.89
C LEU A 266 -2.06 -16.51 -18.28
N MET A 267 -1.98 -15.76 -17.18
CA MET A 267 -3.15 -15.09 -16.61
C MET A 267 -3.70 -14.03 -17.58
N TYR A 268 -2.83 -13.29 -18.23
CA TYR A 268 -3.24 -12.33 -19.25
C TYR A 268 -3.94 -13.00 -20.44
N GLU A 269 -3.46 -14.18 -20.88
CA GLU A 269 -4.15 -14.97 -21.90
C GLU A 269 -5.54 -15.46 -21.42
N ALA A 270 -5.69 -15.82 -20.14
CA ALA A 270 -6.99 -16.15 -19.56
C ALA A 270 -7.98 -14.96 -19.65
N LYS A 271 -7.50 -13.74 -19.35
CA LYS A 271 -8.29 -12.50 -19.44
C LYS A 271 -8.72 -12.22 -20.89
N LYS A 272 -7.79 -12.31 -21.85
CA LYS A 272 -8.08 -12.09 -23.28
C LYS A 272 -9.14 -13.05 -23.84
N ASN A 273 -9.11 -14.29 -23.41
CA ASN A 273 -9.99 -15.34 -23.92
C ASN A 273 -11.33 -15.42 -23.19
N GLY A 274 -11.76 -14.36 -22.49
CA GLY A 274 -13.12 -14.20 -21.98
C GLY A 274 -13.26 -14.30 -20.46
N LYS A 275 -12.15 -14.17 -19.70
CA LYS A 275 -12.15 -14.12 -18.22
C LYS A 275 -12.76 -15.37 -17.56
N GLY A 276 -12.73 -15.43 -16.22
CA GLY A 276 -13.36 -16.51 -15.45
C GLY A 276 -12.85 -17.91 -15.77
N ARG A 277 -11.60 -18.03 -16.16
CA ARG A 277 -10.98 -19.29 -16.62
C ARG A 277 -9.50 -19.37 -16.24
N MET A 278 -8.92 -20.55 -16.44
CA MET A 278 -7.49 -20.75 -16.27
C MET A 278 -6.81 -21.08 -17.61
N TYR A 279 -5.54 -20.67 -17.70
CA TYR A 279 -4.59 -21.13 -18.70
C TYR A 279 -3.40 -21.79 -17.99
N SER A 280 -2.90 -22.91 -18.54
CA SER A 280 -1.75 -23.62 -17.97
C SER A 280 -0.76 -24.02 -19.05
N GLN A 281 0.50 -24.06 -18.66
CA GLN A 281 1.62 -24.55 -19.47
C GLN A 281 2.71 -25.14 -18.60
#